data_80f128863d32b05edc8f0759edf59ab4
#
_entry.id   80f128863d32b05edc8f0759edf59ab4
#
_cell.length_a   1.000
_cell.length_b   1.000
_cell.length_c   1.000
_cell.angle_alpha   90.00
_cell.angle_beta   90.00
_cell.angle_gamma   90.00
#
_symmetry.space_group_name_H-M   'P 1'
#
loop_
_entity.id
_entity.type
_entity.pdbx_description
1 polymer ?
#
loop_
_entity_poly.entity_id
_entity_poly.type
_entity_poly.pdbx_seq_one_letter_code
_entity_poly.pdbx_strand_id
1 'polypeptide(L)'
;MKILDMRMRPPFGGFLDGILYNVEGNRRMAERRGLEMAPSVLEKSMDLLLQEMDDSGVDRGVVTIRKTNGCRNEEVIDLLNRYPSHFIGIPQIDPLEGETALREIDEYVVNGPCRGIIVEPNHLCSPEHWYITDSRAFPVYEMCQKNNIPLLFTYGGRLVRDQGYLDPVYADRLGFMFPELKMVFCHGGWPHIVQMCHAAAQHPNIYISADVYMMNFTSGWQDYVTAANYQLQDQMLFGSAYPIVSLKEAVDRYVSCLRKEVVNKIMYENAAGLFRIE
;
A
#
# COMPACT_ATOMS: atom_id res chain seq x y z
N MET A 1 2.73 4.94 21.03
CA MET A 1 2.15 5.58 19.83
C MET A 1 1.49 4.47 19.03
N LYS A 2 0.24 4.66 18.60
CA LYS A 2 -0.40 3.73 17.64
C LYS A 2 0.21 3.93 16.25
N ILE A 3 0.36 2.85 15.51
CA ILE A 3 0.89 2.86 14.14
C ILE A 3 -0.06 2.09 13.24
N LEU A 4 -0.37 2.64 12.07
CA LEU A 4 -1.13 1.98 11.02
C LEU A 4 -0.23 1.76 9.81
N ASP A 5 0.08 0.50 9.52
CA ASP A 5 0.97 0.12 8.43
C ASP A 5 0.19 -0.09 7.13
N MET A 6 0.45 0.72 6.13
CA MET A 6 -0.24 0.70 4.82
C MET A 6 0.12 -0.49 3.93
N ARG A 7 1.12 -1.29 4.30
CA ARG A 7 1.64 -2.30 3.35
C ARG A 7 2.15 -3.56 4.05
N MET A 8 1.24 -4.41 4.48
CA MET A 8 1.57 -5.72 5.08
C MET A 8 1.09 -6.88 4.20
N ARG A 9 1.88 -7.95 4.21
CA ARG A 9 1.50 -9.25 3.65
C ARG A 9 1.84 -10.32 4.67
N PRO A 10 0.87 -10.66 5.54
CA PRO A 10 1.08 -11.61 6.64
C PRO A 10 1.36 -13.03 6.12
N PRO A 11 1.96 -13.91 6.94
CA PRO A 11 2.17 -15.31 6.59
C PRO A 11 0.84 -16.10 6.65
N PHE A 12 -0.06 -15.80 5.71
CA PHE A 12 -1.43 -16.30 5.68
C PHE A 12 -1.88 -16.57 4.23
N GLY A 13 -2.62 -17.68 4.02
CA GLY A 13 -3.20 -17.98 2.72
C GLY A 13 -2.18 -18.02 1.58
N GLY A 14 -2.58 -17.57 0.41
CA GLY A 14 -1.77 -17.56 -0.81
C GLY A 14 -0.50 -16.69 -0.74
N PHE A 15 -0.36 -15.83 0.26
CA PHE A 15 0.92 -15.12 0.46
C PHE A 15 2.08 -16.08 0.74
N LEU A 16 1.83 -17.19 1.43
CA LEU A 16 2.84 -18.19 1.79
C LEU A 16 3.46 -18.89 0.58
N ASP A 17 2.69 -19.03 -0.50
CA ASP A 17 3.12 -19.65 -1.75
C ASP A 17 3.81 -18.67 -2.69
N GLY A 18 3.72 -17.37 -2.37
CA GLY A 18 4.27 -16.29 -3.18
C GLY A 18 5.77 -16.07 -3.01
N ILE A 19 6.33 -15.29 -3.94
CA ILE A 19 7.76 -14.92 -3.95
C ILE A 19 8.21 -14.25 -2.65
N LEU A 20 7.31 -13.60 -1.92
CA LEU A 20 7.61 -12.89 -0.68
C LEU A 20 7.94 -13.83 0.48
N TYR A 21 7.55 -15.09 0.43
CA TYR A 21 7.88 -16.10 1.43
C TYR A 21 8.89 -17.14 0.92
N ASN A 22 9.58 -16.84 -0.19
CA ASN A 22 10.79 -17.54 -0.60
C ASN A 22 11.94 -17.07 0.30
N VAL A 23 12.19 -17.81 1.39
CA VAL A 23 13.17 -17.46 2.44
C VAL A 23 14.56 -17.22 1.86
N GLU A 24 15.05 -18.09 0.96
CA GLU A 24 16.39 -17.95 0.37
C GLU A 24 16.51 -16.69 -0.51
N GLY A 25 15.51 -16.42 -1.35
CA GLY A 25 15.48 -15.22 -2.19
C GLY A 25 15.42 -13.93 -1.35
N ASN A 26 14.60 -13.93 -0.30
CA ASN A 26 14.45 -12.80 0.59
C ASN A 26 15.70 -12.57 1.46
N ARG A 27 16.36 -13.61 1.91
CA ARG A 27 17.63 -13.52 2.67
C ARG A 27 18.68 -12.75 1.88
N ARG A 28 18.92 -13.10 0.62
CA ARG A 28 19.88 -12.39 -0.25
C ARG A 28 19.49 -10.93 -0.46
N MET A 29 18.20 -10.65 -0.54
CA MET A 29 17.71 -9.29 -0.71
C MET A 29 17.86 -8.46 0.57
N ALA A 30 17.63 -9.05 1.73
CA ALA A 30 17.84 -8.43 3.03
C ALA A 30 19.33 -8.13 3.28
N GLU A 31 20.20 -9.11 3.08
CA GLU A 31 21.67 -8.94 3.23
C GLU A 31 22.20 -7.78 2.38
N ARG A 32 21.77 -7.65 1.12
CA ARG A 32 22.19 -6.54 0.24
C ARG A 32 21.75 -5.15 0.74
N ARG A 33 20.76 -5.09 1.61
CA ARG A 33 20.23 -3.86 2.20
C ARG A 33 20.69 -3.64 3.64
N GLY A 34 21.49 -4.58 4.19
CA GLY A 34 21.87 -4.57 5.59
C GLY A 34 20.70 -4.77 6.55
N LEU A 35 19.73 -5.59 6.15
CA LEU A 35 18.52 -5.89 6.90
C LEU A 35 18.53 -7.32 7.41
N GLU A 36 17.84 -7.55 8.52
CA GLU A 36 17.55 -8.88 9.05
C GLU A 36 16.12 -9.29 8.71
N MET A 37 15.94 -10.58 8.46
CA MET A 37 14.59 -11.12 8.23
C MET A 37 13.90 -11.31 9.59
N ALA A 38 12.62 -10.94 9.63
CA ALA A 38 11.80 -11.14 10.83
C ALA A 38 11.62 -12.64 11.15
N PRO A 39 11.59 -13.03 12.43
CA PRO A 39 11.30 -14.41 12.86
C PRO A 39 9.99 -14.93 12.28
N SER A 40 8.93 -14.11 12.27
CA SER A 40 7.63 -14.46 11.68
C SER A 40 7.69 -14.83 10.20
N VAL A 41 8.64 -14.26 9.46
CA VAL A 41 8.88 -14.59 8.03
C VAL A 41 9.63 -15.91 7.89
N LEU A 42 10.66 -16.12 8.73
CA LEU A 42 11.48 -17.34 8.71
C LEU A 42 10.65 -18.56 9.07
N GLU A 43 9.79 -18.44 10.09
CA GLU A 43 8.96 -19.53 10.61
C GLU A 43 7.56 -19.57 9.97
N LYS A 44 7.23 -18.60 9.12
CA LYS A 44 5.91 -18.44 8.48
C LYS A 44 4.77 -18.47 9.51
N SER A 45 4.96 -17.76 10.63
CA SER A 45 4.10 -17.81 11.81
C SER A 45 3.29 -16.53 11.99
N MET A 46 1.96 -16.66 12.04
CA MET A 46 1.06 -15.55 12.40
C MET A 46 1.22 -15.11 13.85
N ASP A 47 1.43 -16.06 14.78
CA ASP A 47 1.58 -15.71 16.20
C ASP A 47 2.81 -14.85 16.44
N LEU A 48 3.93 -15.17 15.77
CA LEU A 48 5.13 -14.33 15.82
C LEU A 48 4.89 -12.97 15.15
N LEU A 49 4.14 -12.91 14.06
CA LEU A 49 3.80 -11.62 13.44
C LEU A 49 3.00 -10.74 14.40
N LEU A 50 1.99 -11.30 15.07
CA LEU A 50 1.19 -10.53 16.04
C LEU A 50 2.04 -10.00 17.20
N GLN A 51 2.96 -10.82 17.71
CA GLN A 51 3.93 -10.38 18.70
C GLN A 51 4.84 -9.26 18.18
N GLU A 52 5.35 -9.38 16.94
CA GLU A 52 6.17 -8.34 16.30
C GLU A 52 5.38 -7.04 16.08
N MET A 53 4.08 -7.12 15.80
CA MET A 53 3.19 -5.94 15.72
C MET A 53 3.10 -5.24 17.07
N ASP A 54 2.83 -5.99 18.15
CA ASP A 54 2.76 -5.46 19.51
C ASP A 54 4.10 -4.81 19.92
N ASP A 55 5.22 -5.50 19.70
CA ASP A 55 6.56 -5.04 20.07
C ASP A 55 7.00 -3.78 19.30
N SER A 56 6.50 -3.59 18.07
CA SER A 56 6.81 -2.42 17.24
C SER A 56 5.77 -1.30 17.36
N GLY A 57 4.65 -1.53 18.07
CA GLY A 57 3.54 -0.58 18.21
C GLY A 57 2.64 -0.48 16.98
N VAL A 58 2.68 -1.46 16.08
CA VAL A 58 1.79 -1.54 14.92
C VAL A 58 0.42 -2.04 15.37
N ASP A 59 -0.52 -1.12 15.51
CA ASP A 59 -1.90 -1.39 15.94
C ASP A 59 -2.68 -2.16 14.85
N ARG A 60 -2.51 -1.75 13.59
CA ARG A 60 -3.16 -2.41 12.45
C ARG A 60 -2.31 -2.41 11.20
N GLY A 61 -2.46 -3.45 10.40
CA GLY A 61 -1.83 -3.58 9.08
C GLY A 61 -2.86 -3.62 7.95
N VAL A 62 -2.61 -2.82 6.91
CA VAL A 62 -3.38 -2.87 5.65
C VAL A 62 -2.87 -4.00 4.80
N VAL A 63 -3.73 -4.97 4.54
CA VAL A 63 -3.42 -6.17 3.75
C VAL A 63 -4.05 -6.07 2.38
N THR A 64 -3.20 -5.85 1.38
CA THR A 64 -3.62 -5.77 -0.03
C THR A 64 -3.46 -7.13 -0.69
N ILE A 65 -4.55 -7.67 -1.23
CA ILE A 65 -4.50 -8.91 -2.04
C ILE A 65 -3.72 -8.66 -3.33
N ARG A 66 -3.09 -9.71 -3.84
CA ARG A 66 -2.37 -9.68 -5.10
C ARG A 66 -2.70 -10.94 -5.90
N LYS A 67 -3.72 -10.85 -6.76
CA LYS A 67 -4.17 -11.95 -7.65
C LYS A 67 -3.03 -12.44 -8.56
N THR A 68 -2.15 -11.54 -9.00
CA THR A 68 -0.97 -11.86 -9.83
C THR A 68 0.06 -12.77 -9.13
N ASN A 69 -0.01 -12.90 -7.81
CA ASN A 69 0.82 -13.80 -7.00
C ASN A 69 0.05 -15.04 -6.50
N GLY A 70 -1.12 -15.31 -7.04
CA GLY A 70 -1.95 -16.47 -6.67
C GLY A 70 -2.85 -16.25 -5.46
N CYS A 71 -2.87 -15.06 -4.84
CA CYS A 71 -3.79 -14.74 -3.76
C CYS A 71 -5.22 -14.52 -4.30
N ARG A 72 -6.23 -14.81 -3.47
CA ARG A 72 -7.64 -14.62 -3.79
C ARG A 72 -8.29 -13.63 -2.82
N ASN A 73 -9.31 -12.90 -3.29
CA ASN A 73 -9.99 -11.91 -2.45
C ASN A 73 -10.68 -12.51 -1.23
N GLU A 74 -11.17 -13.77 -1.33
CA GLU A 74 -11.78 -14.49 -0.19
C GLU A 74 -10.79 -14.69 0.97
N GLU A 75 -9.49 -14.79 0.68
CA GLU A 75 -8.47 -14.97 1.72
C GLU A 75 -8.32 -13.75 2.63
N VAL A 76 -8.62 -12.54 2.13
CA VAL A 76 -8.64 -11.37 3.00
C VAL A 76 -9.83 -11.39 3.96
N ILE A 77 -10.97 -11.92 3.52
CA ILE A 77 -12.14 -12.10 4.40
C ILE A 77 -11.82 -13.11 5.50
N ASP A 78 -11.19 -14.24 5.14
CA ASP A 78 -10.76 -15.25 6.11
C ASP A 78 -9.77 -14.67 7.14
N LEU A 79 -8.83 -13.84 6.68
CA LEU A 79 -7.90 -13.15 7.56
C LEU A 79 -8.62 -12.21 8.54
N LEU A 80 -9.55 -11.39 8.05
CA LEU A 80 -10.32 -10.45 8.88
C LEU A 80 -11.21 -11.18 9.90
N ASN A 81 -11.79 -12.31 9.53
CA ASN A 81 -12.59 -13.14 10.44
C ASN A 81 -11.75 -13.73 11.57
N ARG A 82 -10.50 -14.13 11.29
CA ARG A 82 -9.59 -14.71 12.31
C ARG A 82 -8.90 -13.65 13.17
N TYR A 83 -8.61 -12.47 12.61
CA TYR A 83 -7.82 -11.41 13.24
C TYR A 83 -8.47 -10.03 13.08
N PRO A 84 -9.72 -9.83 13.55
CA PRO A 84 -10.55 -8.67 13.20
C PRO A 84 -10.01 -7.33 13.71
N SER A 85 -9.18 -7.34 14.75
CA SER A 85 -8.59 -6.12 15.34
C SER A 85 -7.24 -5.74 14.77
N HIS A 86 -6.58 -6.63 14.00
CA HIS A 86 -5.18 -6.44 13.59
C HIS A 86 -5.04 -6.02 12.13
N PHE A 87 -6.05 -6.27 11.29
CA PHE A 87 -5.90 -6.03 9.85
C PHE A 87 -7.06 -5.23 9.26
N ILE A 88 -6.73 -4.53 8.17
CA ILE A 88 -7.67 -3.85 7.27
C ILE A 88 -7.51 -4.52 5.91
N GLY A 89 -8.58 -5.12 5.42
CA GLY A 89 -8.58 -5.86 4.15
C GLY A 89 -8.81 -4.96 2.95
N ILE A 90 -8.01 -5.18 1.90
CA ILE A 90 -8.08 -4.48 0.62
C ILE A 90 -8.06 -5.52 -0.51
N PRO A 91 -9.21 -5.89 -1.09
CA PRO A 91 -9.27 -6.80 -2.22
C PRO A 91 -8.65 -6.15 -3.47
N GLN A 92 -8.06 -6.98 -4.33
CA GLN A 92 -7.61 -6.55 -5.65
C GLN A 92 -8.77 -6.65 -6.64
N ILE A 93 -9.07 -5.54 -7.30
CA ILE A 93 -10.09 -5.43 -8.34
C ILE A 93 -9.43 -5.16 -9.68
N ASP A 94 -9.87 -5.83 -10.73
CA ASP A 94 -9.49 -5.49 -12.09
C ASP A 94 -10.60 -4.62 -12.70
N PRO A 95 -10.38 -3.31 -12.88
CA PRO A 95 -11.41 -2.42 -13.37
C PRO A 95 -11.80 -2.70 -14.83
N LEU A 96 -10.98 -3.44 -15.57
CA LEU A 96 -11.27 -3.81 -16.97
C LEU A 96 -12.30 -4.93 -17.09
N GLU A 97 -12.64 -5.61 -15.97
CA GLU A 97 -13.70 -6.62 -15.93
C GLU A 97 -15.13 -6.03 -15.88
N GLY A 98 -15.27 -4.71 -15.94
CA GLY A 98 -16.56 -4.00 -16.05
C GLY A 98 -17.54 -4.34 -14.92
N GLU A 99 -18.70 -4.90 -15.25
CA GLU A 99 -19.75 -5.26 -14.26
C GLU A 99 -19.27 -6.25 -13.18
N THR A 100 -18.33 -7.11 -13.49
CA THR A 100 -17.73 -8.02 -12.49
C THR A 100 -16.97 -7.25 -11.44
N ALA A 101 -16.17 -6.27 -11.85
CA ALA A 101 -15.44 -5.40 -10.94
C ALA A 101 -16.38 -4.64 -9.99
N LEU A 102 -17.49 -4.12 -10.49
CA LEU A 102 -18.48 -3.39 -9.69
C LEU A 102 -19.18 -4.32 -8.69
N ARG A 103 -19.48 -5.57 -9.06
CA ARG A 103 -20.04 -6.57 -8.14
C ARG A 103 -19.04 -6.98 -7.05
N GLU A 104 -17.77 -7.16 -7.39
CA GLU A 104 -16.73 -7.45 -6.39
C GLU A 104 -16.60 -6.30 -5.39
N ILE A 105 -16.66 -5.03 -5.83
CA ILE A 105 -16.63 -3.87 -4.92
C ILE A 105 -17.85 -3.87 -4.00
N ASP A 106 -19.03 -4.13 -4.54
CA ASP A 106 -20.26 -4.20 -3.74
C ASP A 106 -20.17 -5.30 -2.67
N GLU A 107 -19.73 -6.49 -3.06
CA GLU A 107 -19.60 -7.67 -2.18
C GLU A 107 -18.55 -7.49 -1.08
N TYR A 108 -17.34 -7.08 -1.47
CA TYR A 108 -16.21 -7.07 -0.52
C TYR A 108 -16.11 -5.79 0.31
N VAL A 109 -16.59 -4.65 -0.22
CA VAL A 109 -16.39 -3.34 0.41
C VAL A 109 -17.70 -2.68 0.84
N VAL A 110 -18.67 -2.50 -0.07
CA VAL A 110 -19.93 -1.79 0.26
C VAL A 110 -20.74 -2.59 1.26
N ASN A 111 -20.95 -3.87 1.00
CA ASN A 111 -21.68 -4.81 1.88
C ASN A 111 -20.75 -5.76 2.64
N GLY A 112 -19.42 -5.63 2.48
CA GLY A 112 -18.41 -6.48 3.09
C GLY A 112 -17.56 -5.79 4.15
N PRO A 113 -16.60 -6.51 4.73
CA PRO A 113 -15.75 -6.01 5.81
C PRO A 113 -14.54 -5.21 5.36
N CYS A 114 -14.22 -5.18 4.05
CA CYS A 114 -13.06 -4.49 3.51
C CYS A 114 -13.25 -2.97 3.51
N ARG A 115 -12.14 -2.20 3.51
CA ARG A 115 -12.18 -0.74 3.68
C ARG A 115 -11.66 0.06 2.49
N GLY A 116 -11.36 -0.59 1.39
CA GLY A 116 -10.85 0.01 0.17
C GLY A 116 -10.63 -1.06 -0.87
N ILE A 117 -10.12 -0.68 -2.03
CA ILE A 117 -9.70 -1.61 -3.09
C ILE A 117 -8.31 -1.28 -3.58
N ILE A 118 -7.63 -2.25 -4.20
CA ILE A 118 -6.36 -2.01 -4.90
C ILE A 118 -6.47 -2.44 -6.36
N VAL A 119 -5.83 -1.66 -7.24
CA VAL A 119 -5.67 -1.97 -8.66
C VAL A 119 -4.20 -2.04 -9.04
N GLU A 120 -3.86 -2.89 -9.99
CA GLU A 120 -2.48 -3.11 -10.46
C GLU A 120 -2.37 -2.87 -11.98
N PRO A 121 -2.32 -1.61 -12.43
CA PRO A 121 -2.42 -1.26 -13.85
C PRO A 121 -1.27 -1.75 -14.71
N ASN A 122 -0.10 -1.96 -14.15
CA ASN A 122 1.08 -2.30 -14.93
C ASN A 122 2.03 -3.30 -14.24
N HIS A 123 1.53 -4.14 -13.36
CA HIS A 123 2.34 -5.17 -12.74
C HIS A 123 2.88 -6.15 -13.79
N LEU A 124 4.16 -6.55 -13.65
CA LEU A 124 4.86 -7.42 -14.62
C LEU A 124 4.08 -8.70 -14.99
N CYS A 125 3.34 -9.25 -14.05
CA CYS A 125 2.54 -10.47 -14.24
C CYS A 125 1.07 -10.20 -14.62
N SER A 126 0.64 -8.94 -14.77
CA SER A 126 -0.72 -8.63 -15.21
C SER A 126 -0.94 -9.04 -16.65
N PRO A 127 -2.11 -9.61 -17.00
CA PRO A 127 -2.39 -10.06 -18.37
C PRO A 127 -2.51 -8.88 -19.35
N GLU A 128 -3.03 -7.76 -18.90
CA GLU A 128 -3.13 -6.51 -19.65
C GLU A 128 -2.48 -5.37 -18.87
N HIS A 129 -1.86 -4.43 -19.59
CA HIS A 129 -1.30 -3.20 -19.04
C HIS A 129 -2.12 -2.01 -19.55
N TRP A 130 -2.46 -1.10 -18.62
CA TRP A 130 -3.30 0.04 -18.93
C TRP A 130 -2.84 1.27 -18.14
N TYR A 131 -3.13 2.44 -18.69
CA TYR A 131 -2.87 3.70 -17.99
C TYR A 131 -3.97 3.96 -16.96
N ILE A 132 -3.62 4.50 -15.81
CA ILE A 132 -4.62 4.81 -14.77
C ILE A 132 -5.70 5.83 -15.24
N THR A 133 -5.47 6.50 -16.36
CA THR A 133 -6.44 7.37 -17.04
C THR A 133 -7.23 6.67 -18.13
N ASP A 134 -7.17 5.34 -18.24
CA ASP A 134 -8.01 4.59 -19.18
C ASP A 134 -9.48 4.69 -18.78
N SER A 135 -10.32 5.16 -19.71
CA SER A 135 -11.74 5.38 -19.44
C SER A 135 -12.52 4.12 -19.10
N ARG A 136 -12.00 2.94 -19.44
CA ARG A 136 -12.60 1.66 -19.05
C ARG A 136 -12.60 1.45 -17.52
N ALA A 137 -11.67 2.09 -16.82
CA ALA A 137 -11.58 2.02 -15.35
C ALA A 137 -12.49 3.05 -14.64
N PHE A 138 -13.03 4.03 -15.34
CA PHE A 138 -13.79 5.13 -14.73
C PHE A 138 -15.05 4.67 -13.97
N PRO A 139 -15.83 3.68 -14.41
CA PRO A 139 -16.97 3.20 -13.62
C PRO A 139 -16.56 2.73 -12.21
N VAL A 140 -15.38 2.09 -12.06
CA VAL A 140 -14.83 1.71 -10.75
C VAL A 140 -14.45 2.95 -9.93
N TYR A 141 -13.84 3.96 -10.56
CA TYR A 141 -13.47 5.21 -9.88
C TYR A 141 -14.70 5.99 -9.41
N GLU A 142 -15.72 6.09 -10.23
CA GLU A 142 -17.00 6.71 -9.90
C GLU A 142 -17.69 6.00 -8.74
N MET A 143 -17.71 4.66 -8.75
CA MET A 143 -18.25 3.86 -7.64
C MET A 143 -17.48 4.09 -6.34
N CYS A 144 -16.15 4.11 -6.41
CA CYS A 144 -15.31 4.39 -5.25
C CYS A 144 -15.53 5.81 -4.71
N GLN A 145 -15.55 6.81 -5.58
CA GLN A 145 -15.82 8.20 -5.21
C GLN A 145 -17.19 8.36 -4.54
N LYS A 146 -18.25 7.83 -5.18
CA LYS A 146 -19.63 7.89 -4.68
C LYS A 146 -19.79 7.27 -3.30
N ASN A 147 -19.11 6.16 -3.02
CA ASN A 147 -19.20 5.43 -1.76
C ASN A 147 -18.09 5.81 -0.77
N ASN A 148 -17.24 6.79 -1.13
CA ASN A 148 -16.08 7.23 -0.34
C ASN A 148 -15.16 6.04 0.04
N ILE A 149 -14.88 5.18 -0.94
CA ILE A 149 -14.00 4.01 -0.84
C ILE A 149 -12.60 4.43 -1.28
N PRO A 150 -11.56 4.31 -0.43
CA PRO A 150 -10.18 4.55 -0.83
C PRO A 150 -9.75 3.60 -1.95
N LEU A 151 -9.18 4.18 -3.01
CA LEU A 151 -8.63 3.45 -4.15
C LEU A 151 -7.10 3.46 -4.09
N LEU A 152 -6.50 2.29 -3.93
CA LEU A 152 -5.07 2.11 -3.90
C LEU A 152 -4.57 1.71 -5.29
N PHE A 153 -3.49 2.32 -5.74
CA PHE A 153 -2.79 1.96 -6.98
C PHE A 153 -1.42 1.34 -6.63
N THR A 154 -1.12 0.17 -7.17
CA THR A 154 0.29 -0.26 -7.23
C THR A 154 0.97 0.60 -8.30
N TYR A 155 1.71 1.64 -7.86
CA TYR A 155 2.25 2.67 -8.75
C TYR A 155 3.70 2.98 -8.41
N GLY A 156 4.61 2.31 -9.11
CA GLY A 156 6.04 2.38 -8.84
C GLY A 156 6.66 1.04 -8.49
N GLY A 157 7.94 1.07 -8.18
CA GLY A 157 8.67 -0.11 -7.74
C GLY A 157 9.35 -0.88 -8.87
N ARG A 158 9.81 -2.09 -8.53
CA ARG A 158 10.64 -2.89 -9.44
C ARG A 158 9.87 -3.85 -10.33
N LEU A 159 8.63 -4.17 -9.99
CA LEU A 159 7.83 -5.18 -10.69
C LEU A 159 6.88 -4.52 -11.71
N VAL A 160 7.40 -3.54 -12.43
CA VAL A 160 6.69 -2.83 -13.48
C VAL A 160 7.29 -3.20 -14.84
N ARG A 161 6.44 -3.30 -15.85
CA ARG A 161 6.88 -3.69 -17.19
C ARG A 161 7.48 -2.53 -17.97
N ASP A 162 6.85 -1.36 -17.87
CA ASP A 162 7.26 -0.15 -18.57
C ASP A 162 7.04 1.07 -17.66
N GLN A 163 8.08 1.88 -17.50
CA GLN A 163 8.01 3.09 -16.66
C GLN A 163 7.08 4.17 -17.22
N GLY A 164 6.78 4.15 -18.50
CA GLY A 164 5.84 5.08 -19.12
C GLY A 164 4.43 4.99 -18.52
N TYR A 165 4.03 3.83 -17.98
CA TYR A 165 2.77 3.68 -17.25
C TYR A 165 2.78 4.36 -15.87
N LEU A 166 3.96 4.72 -15.35
CA LEU A 166 4.15 5.32 -14.03
C LEU A 166 4.37 6.84 -14.08
N ASP A 167 4.17 7.47 -15.23
CA ASP A 167 4.34 8.92 -15.35
C ASP A 167 3.35 9.65 -14.42
N PRO A 168 3.84 10.45 -13.45
CA PRO A 168 3.00 11.17 -12.49
C PRO A 168 1.97 12.11 -13.13
N VAL A 169 2.14 12.47 -14.39
CA VAL A 169 1.13 13.26 -15.14
C VAL A 169 -0.24 12.57 -15.16
N TYR A 170 -0.28 11.24 -15.12
CA TYR A 170 -1.56 10.52 -15.08
C TYR A 170 -2.20 10.59 -13.69
N ALA A 171 -1.40 10.59 -12.61
CA ALA A 171 -1.89 10.81 -11.25
C ALA A 171 -2.45 12.23 -11.08
N ASP A 172 -1.74 13.23 -11.60
CA ASP A 172 -2.18 14.63 -11.63
C ASP A 172 -3.53 14.79 -12.37
N ARG A 173 -3.65 14.20 -13.56
CA ARG A 173 -4.91 14.20 -14.32
C ARG A 173 -6.07 13.54 -13.56
N LEU A 174 -5.84 12.40 -12.90
CA LEU A 174 -6.87 11.74 -12.10
C LEU A 174 -7.27 12.57 -10.89
N GLY A 175 -6.31 13.22 -10.23
CA GLY A 175 -6.59 14.15 -9.13
C GLY A 175 -7.55 15.25 -9.51
N PHE A 176 -7.38 15.79 -10.72
CA PHE A 176 -8.27 16.80 -11.31
C PHE A 176 -9.65 16.21 -11.73
N MET A 177 -9.66 15.03 -12.39
CA MET A 177 -10.88 14.43 -12.92
C MET A 177 -11.80 13.87 -11.82
N PHE A 178 -11.24 13.36 -10.74
CA PHE A 178 -11.94 12.74 -9.62
C PHE A 178 -11.55 13.40 -8.29
N PRO A 179 -11.95 14.66 -8.04
CA PRO A 179 -11.43 15.45 -6.91
C PRO A 179 -11.87 14.95 -5.54
N GLU A 180 -12.93 14.16 -5.45
CA GLU A 180 -13.41 13.57 -4.20
C GLU A 180 -12.96 12.11 -3.99
N LEU A 181 -12.35 11.49 -5.01
CA LEU A 181 -11.83 10.13 -4.93
C LEU A 181 -10.53 10.13 -4.11
N LYS A 182 -10.53 9.46 -2.98
CA LYS A 182 -9.31 9.25 -2.18
C LYS A 182 -8.40 8.23 -2.84
N MET A 183 -7.28 8.67 -3.36
CA MET A 183 -6.31 7.84 -4.10
C MET A 183 -5.03 7.66 -3.31
N VAL A 184 -4.57 6.41 -3.15
CA VAL A 184 -3.29 6.08 -2.51
C VAL A 184 -2.35 5.49 -3.53
N PHE A 185 -1.23 6.15 -3.77
CA PHE A 185 -0.18 5.66 -4.65
C PHE A 185 0.86 4.86 -3.85
N CYS A 186 0.71 3.54 -3.86
CA CYS A 186 1.66 2.62 -3.23
C CYS A 186 2.98 2.61 -3.99
N HIS A 187 4.10 2.49 -3.26
CA HIS A 187 5.47 2.65 -3.77
C HIS A 187 5.81 4.09 -4.19
N GLY A 188 4.90 5.04 -3.93
CA GLY A 188 5.12 6.48 -4.06
C GLY A 188 5.46 7.00 -5.46
N GLY A 189 5.21 6.20 -6.51
CA GLY A 189 5.59 6.57 -7.89
C GLY A 189 7.09 6.41 -8.19
N TRP A 190 7.87 5.73 -7.31
CA TRP A 190 9.30 5.51 -7.59
C TRP A 190 9.51 4.91 -8.99
N PRO A 191 10.44 5.43 -9.83
CA PRO A 191 11.50 6.40 -9.51
C PRO A 191 11.14 7.89 -9.71
N HIS A 192 9.92 8.26 -10.09
CA HIS A 192 9.48 9.63 -10.40
C HIS A 192 9.07 10.44 -9.14
N ILE A 193 9.93 10.45 -8.11
CA ILE A 193 9.62 10.89 -6.75
C ILE A 193 9.14 12.34 -6.69
N VAL A 194 9.95 13.28 -7.21
CA VAL A 194 9.66 14.71 -7.10
C VAL A 194 8.37 15.06 -7.83
N GLN A 195 8.16 14.51 -9.02
CA GLN A 195 6.95 14.74 -9.82
C GLN A 195 5.71 14.15 -9.14
N MET A 196 5.84 12.96 -8.51
CA MET A 196 4.74 12.35 -7.78
C MET A 196 4.38 13.13 -6.51
N CYS A 197 5.39 13.61 -5.77
CA CYS A 197 5.17 14.49 -4.63
C CYS A 197 4.53 15.82 -5.06
N HIS A 198 4.90 16.35 -6.24
CA HIS A 198 4.26 17.54 -6.79
C HIS A 198 2.79 17.30 -7.12
N ALA A 199 2.45 16.21 -7.79
CA ALA A 199 1.06 15.84 -8.08
C ALA A 199 0.22 15.72 -6.80
N ALA A 200 0.76 15.07 -5.75
CA ALA A 200 0.08 14.99 -4.47
C ALA A 200 -0.11 16.36 -3.80
N ALA A 201 0.87 17.25 -3.89
CA ALA A 201 0.76 18.60 -3.34
C ALA A 201 -0.29 19.47 -4.05
N GLN A 202 -0.59 19.20 -5.33
CA GLN A 202 -1.64 19.91 -6.07
C GLN A 202 -3.05 19.37 -5.75
N HIS A 203 -3.16 18.12 -5.35
CA HIS A 203 -4.45 17.43 -5.17
C HIS A 203 -4.57 16.84 -3.76
N PRO A 204 -5.39 17.41 -2.87
CA PRO A 204 -5.53 16.96 -1.48
C PRO A 204 -6.13 15.56 -1.33
N ASN A 205 -6.68 15.00 -2.39
CA ASN A 205 -7.23 13.65 -2.47
C ASN A 205 -6.20 12.59 -2.89
N ILE A 206 -4.94 12.97 -3.16
CA ILE A 206 -3.84 12.07 -3.48
C ILE A 206 -2.98 11.84 -2.24
N TYR A 207 -2.83 10.58 -1.83
CA TYR A 207 -2.00 10.12 -0.73
C TYR A 207 -0.82 9.30 -1.27
N ILE A 208 0.32 9.36 -0.60
CA ILE A 208 1.53 8.62 -0.97
C ILE A 208 1.90 7.64 0.15
N SER A 209 1.95 6.34 -0.19
CA SER A 209 2.57 5.32 0.64
C SER A 209 3.88 4.88 -0.03
N ALA A 210 4.97 5.55 0.32
CA ALA A 210 6.28 5.32 -0.31
C ALA A 210 6.91 3.99 0.14
N ASP A 211 6.50 3.46 1.29
CA ASP A 211 6.99 2.23 1.90
C ASP A 211 8.53 2.10 1.91
N VAL A 212 9.11 1.02 1.40
CA VAL A 212 10.58 0.83 1.34
C VAL A 212 11.32 1.90 0.53
N TYR A 213 10.62 2.66 -0.31
CA TYR A 213 11.25 3.67 -1.17
C TYR A 213 11.55 4.98 -0.42
N MET A 214 10.97 5.19 0.76
CA MET A 214 11.36 6.26 1.68
C MET A 214 12.51 5.86 2.64
N MET A 215 13.01 4.61 2.55
CA MET A 215 14.08 4.14 3.42
C MET A 215 15.46 4.38 2.80
N ASN A 216 16.47 4.62 3.64
CA ASN A 216 17.80 5.09 3.27
C ASN A 216 18.67 4.14 2.43
N PHE A 217 18.16 2.97 2.06
CA PHE A 217 18.79 2.07 1.09
C PHE A 217 18.22 2.21 -0.33
N THR A 218 17.33 3.18 -0.58
CA THR A 218 16.73 3.44 -1.89
C THR A 218 17.19 4.79 -2.42
N SER A 219 17.56 4.87 -3.70
CA SER A 219 17.95 6.14 -4.34
C SER A 219 16.78 7.12 -4.35
N GLY A 220 17.03 8.39 -3.96
CA GLY A 220 16.04 9.45 -3.94
C GLY A 220 15.14 9.45 -2.68
N TRP A 221 15.38 8.60 -1.70
CA TRP A 221 14.58 8.51 -0.48
C TRP A 221 14.44 9.85 0.27
N GLN A 222 15.47 10.71 0.20
CA GLN A 222 15.48 12.03 0.86
C GLN A 222 14.37 12.96 0.35
N ASP A 223 13.96 12.81 -0.92
CA ASP A 223 12.90 13.63 -1.50
C ASP A 223 11.55 13.32 -0.85
N TYR A 224 11.26 12.02 -0.59
CA TYR A 224 10.07 11.65 0.20
C TYR A 224 10.16 12.17 1.64
N VAL A 225 11.33 12.08 2.28
CA VAL A 225 11.51 12.59 3.66
C VAL A 225 11.27 14.10 3.70
N THR A 226 11.77 14.84 2.72
CA THR A 226 11.52 16.29 2.61
C THR A 226 10.04 16.56 2.42
N ALA A 227 9.38 15.85 1.50
CA ALA A 227 7.95 16.02 1.27
C ALA A 227 7.12 15.70 2.53
N ALA A 228 7.41 14.59 3.19
CA ALA A 228 6.74 14.15 4.42
C ALA A 228 6.87 15.16 5.56
N ASN A 229 8.03 15.75 5.71
CA ASN A 229 8.31 16.69 6.79
C ASN A 229 7.72 18.09 6.58
N TYR A 230 7.34 18.45 5.35
CA TYR A 230 6.92 19.81 5.04
C TYR A 230 5.60 19.88 4.25
N GLN A 231 5.59 19.53 2.98
CA GLN A 231 4.46 19.83 2.10
C GLN A 231 3.37 18.75 2.08
N LEU A 232 3.68 17.50 2.41
CA LEU A 232 2.76 16.35 2.36
C LEU A 232 2.48 15.74 3.74
N GLN A 233 2.53 16.55 4.80
CA GLN A 233 2.32 16.08 6.18
C GLN A 233 0.99 15.35 6.38
N ASP A 234 -0.05 15.77 5.65
CA ASP A 234 -1.42 15.26 5.76
C ASP A 234 -1.76 14.20 4.68
N GLN A 235 -0.80 13.88 3.80
CA GLN A 235 -0.99 12.99 2.65
C GLN A 235 0.04 11.86 2.58
N MET A 236 1.14 11.94 3.36
CA MET A 236 2.12 10.86 3.46
C MET A 236 1.65 9.80 4.45
N LEU A 237 1.84 8.53 4.09
CA LEU A 237 1.41 7.37 4.85
C LEU A 237 2.59 6.44 5.13
N PHE A 238 2.65 5.89 6.36
CA PHE A 238 3.64 4.89 6.71
C PHE A 238 3.32 3.53 6.07
N GLY A 239 4.34 2.83 5.60
CA GLY A 239 4.24 1.45 5.13
C GLY A 239 5.58 0.72 5.31
N SER A 240 5.56 -0.44 5.96
CA SER A 240 6.75 -1.27 6.15
C SER A 240 7.19 -2.01 4.90
N ALA A 241 6.23 -2.35 4.03
CA ALA A 241 6.36 -3.37 3.00
C ALA A 241 6.72 -4.76 3.57
N TYR A 242 6.28 -5.06 4.82
CA TYR A 242 6.42 -6.40 5.39
C TYR A 242 5.92 -7.47 4.39
N PRO A 243 6.64 -8.58 4.15
CA PRO A 243 7.77 -9.14 4.89
C PRO A 243 9.17 -8.72 4.38
N ILE A 244 9.29 -7.73 3.50
CA ILE A 244 10.58 -7.32 2.92
C ILE A 244 11.47 -6.64 3.98
N VAL A 245 10.86 -5.87 4.88
CA VAL A 245 11.50 -5.22 6.03
C VAL A 245 10.73 -5.64 7.27
N SER A 246 11.43 -5.93 8.38
CA SER A 246 10.77 -6.20 9.66
C SER A 246 10.04 -4.96 10.16
N LEU A 247 8.94 -5.15 10.91
CA LEU A 247 8.11 -4.04 11.38
C LEU A 247 8.92 -3.04 12.21
N LYS A 248 9.71 -3.56 13.16
CA LYS A 248 10.56 -2.73 14.02
C LYS A 248 11.53 -1.88 13.22
N GLU A 249 12.24 -2.48 12.28
CA GLU A 249 13.22 -1.79 11.44
C GLU A 249 12.54 -0.69 10.58
N ALA A 250 11.37 -0.98 10.01
CA ALA A 250 10.62 -0.01 9.23
C ALA A 250 10.16 1.17 10.08
N VAL A 251 9.62 0.90 11.27
CA VAL A 251 9.19 1.95 12.23
C VAL A 251 10.38 2.81 12.64
N ASP A 252 11.48 2.21 13.04
CA ASP A 252 12.68 2.94 13.51
C ASP A 252 13.23 3.86 12.39
N ARG A 253 13.28 3.37 11.15
CA ARG A 253 13.74 4.17 9.99
C ARG A 253 12.85 5.35 9.68
N TYR A 254 11.53 5.15 9.68
CA TYR A 254 10.59 6.26 9.45
C TYR A 254 10.66 7.29 10.56
N VAL A 255 10.58 6.86 11.82
CA VAL A 255 10.62 7.78 12.96
C VAL A 255 11.92 8.57 13.01
N SER A 256 13.07 7.94 12.67
CA SER A 256 14.37 8.60 12.70
C SER A 256 14.55 9.75 11.70
N CYS A 257 13.78 9.75 10.60
CA CYS A 257 13.88 10.77 9.56
C CYS A 257 12.73 11.80 9.59
N LEU A 258 11.72 11.59 10.42
CA LEU A 258 10.56 12.47 10.53
C LEU A 258 10.75 13.48 11.69
N ARG A 259 10.26 14.70 11.48
CA ARG A 259 10.13 15.70 12.54
C ARG A 259 9.06 15.27 13.54
N LYS A 260 9.28 15.54 14.83
CA LYS A 260 8.37 15.12 15.92
C LYS A 260 6.92 15.51 15.69
N GLU A 261 6.69 16.70 15.10
CA GLU A 261 5.37 17.27 14.87
C GLU A 261 4.55 16.50 13.82
N VAL A 262 5.22 15.75 12.93
CA VAL A 262 4.56 15.02 11.83
C VAL A 262 4.52 13.51 12.06
N VAL A 263 5.26 12.98 13.03
CA VAL A 263 5.36 11.53 13.27
C VAL A 263 3.97 10.92 13.42
N ASN A 264 3.13 11.45 14.32
CA ASN A 264 1.83 10.86 14.60
C ASN A 264 0.89 10.93 13.39
N LYS A 265 0.94 12.02 12.64
CA LYS A 265 0.17 12.17 11.38
C LYS A 265 0.52 11.06 10.40
N ILE A 266 1.79 10.88 10.10
CA ILE A 266 2.28 9.98 9.06
C ILE A 266 2.18 8.51 9.49
N MET A 267 2.48 8.23 10.76
CA MET A 267 2.48 6.87 11.28
C MET A 267 1.07 6.33 11.58
N TYR A 268 0.07 7.24 11.78
CA TYR A 268 -1.27 6.81 12.18
C TYR A 268 -2.41 7.68 11.62
N GLU A 269 -2.46 8.98 11.93
CA GLU A 269 -3.68 9.79 11.76
C GLU A 269 -4.15 9.88 10.31
N ASN A 270 -3.24 10.06 9.36
CA ASN A 270 -3.59 10.16 7.95
C ASN A 270 -4.26 8.88 7.44
N ALA A 271 -3.71 7.70 7.77
CA ALA A 271 -4.27 6.42 7.39
C ALA A 271 -5.57 6.10 8.16
N ALA A 272 -5.64 6.42 9.45
CA ALA A 272 -6.84 6.26 10.26
C ALA A 272 -8.01 7.09 9.69
N GLY A 273 -7.75 8.36 9.34
CA GLY A 273 -8.73 9.22 8.67
C GLY A 273 -9.17 8.69 7.29
N LEU A 274 -8.23 8.15 6.52
CA LEU A 274 -8.50 7.57 5.21
C LEU A 274 -9.48 6.38 5.29
N PHE A 275 -9.25 5.45 6.24
CA PHE A 275 -10.05 4.24 6.42
C PHE A 275 -11.16 4.38 7.47
N ARG A 276 -11.33 5.56 8.07
CA ARG A 276 -12.33 5.85 9.15
C ARG A 276 -12.16 4.88 10.32
N ILE A 277 -10.95 4.77 10.83
CA ILE A 277 -10.59 4.00 12.02
C ILE A 277 -10.63 4.93 13.23
N GLU A 278 -11.31 4.51 14.27
CA GLU A 278 -11.39 5.22 15.57
C GLU A 278 -10.20 4.88 16.48
#